data_f2480ab8305bc3056d2e2ea787a42c97
#
_entry.id   f2480ab8305bc3056d2e2ea787a42c97
#
_cell.length_a   1.000
_cell.length_b   1.000
_cell.length_c   1.000
_cell.angle_alpha   90.00
_cell.angle_beta   90.00
_cell.angle_gamma   90.00
#
_symmetry.space_group_name_H-M   'P 1'
#
loop_
_entity.id
_entity.type
_entity.pdbx_description
1 polymer ?
#
loop_
_entity_poly.entity_id
_entity_poly.type
_entity_poly.pdbx_seq_one_letter_code
_entity_poly.pdbx_strand_id
1 'polypeptide(L)'
;MSDWLMWAFTTLFQELGVVSEGMKTIAQEIDLQDEKNASKLAIKNGSININNIWHHYGKSSGGLNGISLKINGGEKVGIVGRSGAGKSSLVNLILRFHELETGTISIDSQNIKTVTQNSLRENIGMVTQDSSLLHRSVRDNILYGKPEASEEQIIAAATQAEAWEFIPDLQDTEGRSGLDAQVGERGVKLSGGQRQRISIARVIIKDAPILILDEATSALDSEVEAAIQDTLNGLMYGKTVIAIAHRLSTIAQMDRIVVLEDGKIAEEGSHKKLLDQKGLYYAFWKRQSGGFIGIDEP
;
A
#
# COMPACT_ATOMS: atom_id res chain seq x y z
N MET A 1 -34.21 -49.89 15.69
CA MET A 1 -33.50 -49.98 14.39
C MET A 1 -33.70 -48.73 13.53
N SER A 2 -34.88 -48.09 13.53
CA SER A 2 -35.17 -46.88 12.75
C SER A 2 -34.32 -45.64 13.19
N ASP A 3 -34.10 -45.48 14.50
CA ASP A 3 -33.42 -44.30 15.05
C ASP A 3 -31.92 -44.24 14.66
N TRP A 4 -31.25 -45.39 14.61
CA TRP A 4 -29.87 -45.48 14.14
C TRP A 4 -29.76 -45.15 12.64
N LEU A 5 -30.69 -45.63 11.83
CA LEU A 5 -30.71 -45.31 10.40
C LEU A 5 -30.96 -43.80 10.16
N MET A 6 -31.92 -43.21 10.89
CA MET A 6 -32.19 -41.77 10.83
C MET A 6 -30.95 -40.96 11.23
N TRP A 7 -30.29 -41.33 12.33
CA TRP A 7 -29.05 -40.67 12.75
C TRP A 7 -27.95 -40.79 11.70
N ALA A 8 -27.74 -41.98 11.14
CA ALA A 8 -26.73 -42.22 10.10
C ALA A 8 -26.98 -41.37 8.84
N PHE A 9 -28.25 -41.30 8.39
CA PHE A 9 -28.62 -40.47 7.24
C PHE A 9 -28.43 -38.96 7.54
N THR A 10 -28.84 -38.50 8.72
CA THR A 10 -28.69 -37.12 9.12
C THR A 10 -27.21 -36.72 9.15
N THR A 11 -26.37 -37.57 9.76
CA THR A 11 -24.91 -37.34 9.81
C THR A 11 -24.30 -37.33 8.40
N LEU A 12 -24.70 -38.29 7.55
CA LEU A 12 -24.21 -38.32 6.16
C LEU A 12 -24.55 -37.04 5.39
N PHE A 13 -25.79 -36.55 5.51
CA PHE A 13 -26.18 -35.31 4.84
C PHE A 13 -25.50 -34.09 5.41
N GLN A 14 -25.24 -34.05 6.72
CA GLN A 14 -24.42 -32.96 7.33
C GLN A 14 -23.01 -32.96 6.79
N GLU A 15 -22.34 -34.12 6.76
CA GLU A 15 -20.98 -34.23 6.23
C GLU A 15 -20.91 -33.89 4.73
N LEU A 16 -21.87 -34.35 3.93
CA LEU A 16 -21.99 -33.96 2.53
C LEU A 16 -22.20 -32.45 2.35
N GLY A 17 -22.98 -31.84 3.25
CA GLY A 17 -23.17 -30.39 3.27
C GLY A 17 -21.83 -29.63 3.51
N VAL A 18 -21.08 -30.06 4.52
CA VAL A 18 -19.78 -29.48 4.84
C VAL A 18 -18.77 -29.64 3.69
N VAL A 19 -18.70 -30.85 3.11
CA VAL A 19 -17.85 -31.12 1.94
C VAL A 19 -18.26 -30.26 0.74
N SER A 20 -19.58 -30.15 0.47
CA SER A 20 -20.10 -29.33 -0.63
C SER A 20 -19.75 -27.85 -0.45
N GLU A 21 -19.83 -27.30 0.76
CA GLU A 21 -19.48 -25.91 1.07
C GLU A 21 -17.98 -25.69 0.93
N GLY A 22 -17.17 -26.63 1.45
CA GLY A 22 -15.70 -26.59 1.25
C GLY A 22 -15.30 -26.65 -0.22
N MET A 23 -15.95 -27.53 -0.99
CA MET A 23 -15.72 -27.64 -2.44
C MET A 23 -16.10 -26.36 -3.20
N LYS A 24 -17.21 -25.70 -2.84
CA LYS A 24 -17.58 -24.40 -3.43
C LYS A 24 -16.51 -23.33 -3.20
N THR A 25 -15.93 -23.30 -2.00
CA THR A 25 -14.86 -22.34 -1.68
C THR A 25 -13.59 -22.63 -2.48
N ILE A 26 -13.21 -23.91 -2.63
CA ILE A 26 -12.01 -24.32 -3.38
C ILE A 26 -12.22 -24.14 -4.89
N ALA A 27 -13.45 -24.37 -5.38
CA ALA A 27 -13.79 -24.30 -6.80
C ALA A 27 -14.11 -22.88 -7.30
N GLN A 28 -14.02 -21.86 -6.42
CA GLN A 28 -14.15 -20.48 -6.87
C GLN A 28 -13.05 -20.15 -7.88
N GLU A 29 -13.46 -19.67 -9.04
CA GLU A 29 -12.54 -19.19 -10.05
C GLU A 29 -11.78 -17.97 -9.51
N ILE A 30 -10.49 -17.90 -9.82
CA ILE A 30 -9.68 -16.72 -9.51
C ILE A 30 -10.04 -15.67 -10.55
N ASP A 31 -10.79 -14.64 -10.13
CA ASP A 31 -11.32 -13.60 -11.02
C ASP A 31 -10.19 -12.81 -11.73
N LEU A 32 -9.03 -12.71 -11.08
CA LEU A 32 -7.92 -11.91 -11.54
C LEU A 32 -6.77 -12.79 -12.05
N GLN A 33 -6.78 -13.10 -13.34
CA GLN A 33 -5.75 -13.93 -13.98
C GLN A 33 -4.90 -13.10 -14.95
N ASP A 34 -3.65 -13.52 -15.14
CA ASP A 34 -2.83 -12.95 -16.20
C ASP A 34 -3.30 -13.43 -17.57
N GLU A 35 -3.23 -12.56 -18.57
CA GLU A 35 -3.51 -12.94 -19.95
C GLU A 35 -2.50 -14.03 -20.39
N LYS A 36 -2.94 -14.96 -21.27
CA LYS A 36 -2.08 -16.08 -21.74
C LYS A 36 -0.75 -15.63 -22.34
N ASN A 37 -0.69 -14.43 -22.90
CA ASN A 37 0.48 -13.83 -23.52
C ASN A 37 1.02 -12.64 -22.71
N ALA A 38 0.70 -12.56 -21.42
CA ALA A 38 1.19 -11.47 -20.56
C ALA A 38 2.74 -11.47 -20.52
N SER A 39 3.33 -10.31 -20.80
CA SER A 39 4.78 -10.12 -20.75
C SER A 39 5.24 -9.63 -19.38
N LYS A 40 6.53 -9.65 -19.10
CA LYS A 40 7.08 -8.96 -17.94
C LYS A 40 7.08 -7.46 -18.18
N LEU A 41 6.69 -6.68 -17.16
CA LEU A 41 6.79 -5.22 -17.19
C LEU A 41 8.24 -4.78 -17.24
N ALA A 42 8.60 -3.99 -18.24
CA ALA A 42 9.94 -3.43 -18.39
C ALA A 42 9.89 -1.93 -18.05
N ILE A 43 10.44 -1.55 -16.90
CA ILE A 43 10.50 -0.15 -16.47
C ILE A 43 11.69 0.56 -17.14
N LYS A 44 11.42 1.75 -17.69
CA LYS A 44 12.44 2.66 -18.23
C LYS A 44 12.55 3.93 -17.37
N ASN A 45 11.43 4.61 -17.19
CA ASN A 45 11.35 5.86 -16.44
C ASN A 45 10.37 5.78 -15.26
N GLY A 46 9.50 4.76 -15.24
CA GLY A 46 8.46 4.60 -14.23
C GLY A 46 7.30 5.59 -14.39
N SER A 47 7.04 6.10 -15.60
CA SER A 47 5.89 6.98 -15.85
C SER A 47 4.58 6.20 -15.77
N ILE A 48 3.54 6.80 -15.17
CA ILE A 48 2.22 6.18 -15.03
C ILE A 48 1.20 7.04 -15.79
N ASN A 49 0.42 6.41 -16.65
CA ASN A 49 -0.65 7.06 -17.36
C ASN A 49 -1.98 6.37 -17.12
N ILE A 50 -2.89 7.08 -16.50
CA ILE A 50 -4.26 6.67 -16.19
C ILE A 50 -5.17 7.41 -17.15
N ASN A 51 -5.95 6.67 -17.93
CA ASN A 51 -6.78 7.26 -18.98
C ASN A 51 -8.25 6.87 -18.81
N ASN A 52 -9.05 7.85 -18.42
CA ASN A 52 -10.51 7.80 -18.31
C ASN A 52 -11.01 6.52 -17.61
N ILE A 53 -10.48 6.23 -16.41
CA ILE A 53 -10.86 5.04 -15.66
C ILE A 53 -12.17 5.24 -14.88
N TRP A 54 -13.02 4.22 -14.95
CA TRP A 54 -14.24 4.10 -14.16
C TRP A 54 -14.20 2.78 -13.43
N HIS A 55 -14.57 2.78 -12.15
CA HIS A 55 -14.60 1.56 -11.36
C HIS A 55 -15.47 1.74 -10.12
N HIS A 56 -16.54 0.98 -10.03
CA HIS A 56 -17.56 1.07 -8.97
C HIS A 56 -17.69 -0.22 -8.15
N TYR A 57 -16.84 -1.20 -8.35
CA TYR A 57 -16.94 -2.52 -7.70
C TYR A 57 -18.27 -3.21 -7.99
N GLY A 58 -18.78 -3.12 -9.22
CA GLY A 58 -20.07 -3.68 -9.62
C GLY A 58 -21.29 -2.97 -9.01
N LYS A 59 -21.12 -1.81 -8.37
CA LYS A 59 -22.20 -1.01 -7.79
C LYS A 59 -22.59 0.13 -8.73
N SER A 60 -23.77 0.72 -8.50
CA SER A 60 -24.27 1.84 -9.31
C SER A 60 -23.63 3.20 -8.94
N SER A 61 -22.93 3.30 -7.81
CA SER A 61 -22.34 4.55 -7.31
C SER A 61 -21.15 4.29 -6.39
N GLY A 62 -20.32 5.30 -6.17
CA GLY A 62 -19.07 5.23 -5.42
C GLY A 62 -17.89 4.92 -6.35
N GLY A 63 -16.70 4.73 -5.80
CA GLY A 63 -15.50 4.38 -6.57
C GLY A 63 -14.92 5.54 -7.38
N LEU A 64 -14.53 5.30 -8.64
CA LEU A 64 -13.87 6.26 -9.52
C LEU A 64 -14.72 6.59 -10.74
N ASN A 65 -14.76 7.87 -11.10
CA ASN A 65 -15.68 8.44 -12.09
C ASN A 65 -14.90 9.20 -13.19
N GLY A 66 -14.28 8.50 -14.13
CA GLY A 66 -13.60 9.11 -15.27
C GLY A 66 -12.26 9.77 -14.91
N ILE A 67 -11.47 9.14 -14.04
CA ILE A 67 -10.14 9.65 -13.66
C ILE A 67 -9.18 9.56 -14.84
N SER A 68 -8.56 10.70 -15.17
CA SER A 68 -7.42 10.78 -16.08
C SER A 68 -6.29 11.51 -15.38
N LEU A 69 -5.13 10.84 -15.24
CA LEU A 69 -3.97 11.36 -14.54
C LEU A 69 -2.69 10.83 -15.19
N LYS A 70 -1.79 11.73 -15.53
CA LYS A 70 -0.46 11.39 -16.01
C LYS A 70 0.58 11.74 -14.95
N ILE A 71 1.40 10.80 -14.56
CA ILE A 71 2.52 10.97 -13.62
C ILE A 71 3.81 10.71 -14.42
N ASN A 72 4.71 11.68 -14.43
CA ASN A 72 5.97 11.53 -15.14
C ASN A 72 6.94 10.65 -14.33
N GLY A 73 7.91 10.03 -15.03
CA GLY A 73 8.96 9.28 -14.32
C GLY A 73 9.74 10.19 -13.38
N GLY A 74 9.94 9.74 -12.13
CA GLY A 74 10.61 10.50 -11.07
C GLY A 74 9.76 11.59 -10.41
N GLU A 75 8.51 11.81 -10.85
CA GLU A 75 7.60 12.79 -10.26
C GLU A 75 7.00 12.28 -8.94
N LYS A 76 6.88 13.17 -7.96
CA LYS A 76 6.24 12.89 -6.67
C LYS A 76 4.86 13.53 -6.64
N VAL A 77 3.81 12.71 -6.64
CA VAL A 77 2.41 13.17 -6.66
C VAL A 77 1.72 12.82 -5.36
N GLY A 78 1.18 13.85 -4.70
CA GLY A 78 0.35 13.70 -3.51
C GLY A 78 -1.12 13.56 -3.88
N ILE A 79 -1.83 12.58 -3.32
CA ILE A 79 -3.27 12.40 -3.51
C ILE A 79 -3.98 12.72 -2.20
N VAL A 80 -4.87 13.70 -2.24
CA VAL A 80 -5.65 14.20 -1.11
C VAL A 80 -7.14 14.06 -1.38
N GLY A 81 -7.94 13.90 -0.37
CA GLY A 81 -9.40 13.85 -0.48
C GLY A 81 -10.05 13.29 0.78
N ARG A 82 -11.34 13.46 0.94
CA ARG A 82 -12.12 12.91 2.06
C ARG A 82 -12.07 11.38 2.06
N SER A 83 -12.44 10.79 3.20
CA SER A 83 -12.69 9.34 3.25
C SER A 83 -13.77 8.99 2.23
N GLY A 84 -13.57 7.89 1.48
CA GLY A 84 -14.48 7.50 0.41
C GLY A 84 -14.29 8.21 -0.95
N ALA A 85 -13.38 9.19 -1.08
CA ALA A 85 -13.14 9.90 -2.35
C ALA A 85 -12.52 9.05 -3.48
N GLY A 86 -12.14 7.78 -3.21
CA GLY A 86 -11.59 6.88 -4.21
C GLY A 86 -10.06 6.71 -4.17
N LYS A 87 -9.35 7.29 -3.19
CA LYS A 87 -7.88 7.21 -3.10
C LYS A 87 -7.34 5.77 -3.06
N SER A 88 -7.85 4.95 -2.15
CA SER A 88 -7.45 3.54 -2.03
C SER A 88 -7.90 2.72 -3.24
N SER A 89 -9.05 3.04 -3.83
CA SER A 89 -9.49 2.40 -5.07
C SER A 89 -8.50 2.66 -6.21
N LEU A 90 -8.01 3.88 -6.34
CA LEU A 90 -7.02 4.24 -7.36
C LEU A 90 -5.72 3.43 -7.18
N VAL A 91 -5.21 3.33 -5.95
CA VAL A 91 -4.02 2.52 -5.63
C VAL A 91 -4.25 1.04 -5.94
N ASN A 92 -5.38 0.49 -5.53
CA ASN A 92 -5.72 -0.92 -5.77
C ASN A 92 -5.78 -1.25 -7.26
N LEU A 93 -6.25 -0.30 -8.09
CA LEU A 93 -6.27 -0.48 -9.54
C LEU A 93 -4.88 -0.35 -10.17
N ILE A 94 -4.02 0.54 -9.69
CA ILE A 94 -2.62 0.63 -10.13
C ILE A 94 -1.85 -0.67 -9.80
N LEU A 95 -2.09 -1.24 -8.62
CA LEU A 95 -1.52 -2.53 -8.19
C LEU A 95 -2.21 -3.75 -8.85
N ARG A 96 -3.24 -3.49 -9.66
CA ARG A 96 -4.06 -4.53 -10.27
C ARG A 96 -4.54 -5.55 -9.23
N PHE A 97 -5.17 -5.06 -8.15
CA PHE A 97 -5.93 -5.91 -7.21
C PHE A 97 -7.37 -6.10 -7.68
N HIS A 98 -7.82 -5.31 -8.63
CA HIS A 98 -9.10 -5.41 -9.33
C HIS A 98 -8.88 -5.12 -10.81
N GLU A 99 -9.69 -5.75 -11.66
CA GLU A 99 -9.74 -5.37 -13.08
C GLU A 99 -10.53 -4.06 -13.24
N LEU A 100 -10.10 -3.24 -14.21
CA LEU A 100 -10.79 -2.01 -14.56
C LEU A 100 -12.14 -2.33 -15.23
N GLU A 101 -13.20 -1.64 -14.82
CA GLU A 101 -14.48 -1.70 -15.53
C GLU A 101 -14.39 -0.98 -16.88
N THR A 102 -13.79 0.20 -16.93
CA THR A 102 -13.47 0.92 -18.16
C THR A 102 -12.20 1.75 -18.04
N GLY A 103 -11.64 2.15 -19.18
CA GLY A 103 -10.42 2.92 -19.26
C GLY A 103 -9.15 2.05 -19.28
N THR A 104 -8.00 2.69 -19.12
CA THR A 104 -6.70 2.01 -19.14
C THR A 104 -5.71 2.62 -18.16
N ILE A 105 -4.88 1.79 -17.58
CA ILE A 105 -3.68 2.20 -16.82
C ILE A 105 -2.46 1.62 -17.53
N SER A 106 -1.46 2.45 -17.76
CA SER A 106 -0.19 2.01 -18.35
C SER A 106 1.00 2.57 -17.59
N ILE A 107 2.07 1.79 -17.55
CA ILE A 107 3.36 2.17 -16.99
C ILE A 107 4.38 2.12 -18.13
N ASP A 108 5.09 3.22 -18.36
CA ASP A 108 6.01 3.37 -19.52
C ASP A 108 5.39 2.90 -20.83
N SER A 109 4.13 3.31 -21.08
CA SER A 109 3.31 2.95 -22.26
C SER A 109 2.93 1.45 -22.35
N GLN A 110 3.21 0.63 -21.35
CA GLN A 110 2.78 -0.76 -21.27
C GLN A 110 1.50 -0.85 -20.43
N ASN A 111 0.42 -1.39 -21.03
CA ASN A 111 -0.85 -1.56 -20.33
C ASN A 111 -0.68 -2.60 -19.22
N ILE A 112 -1.07 -2.25 -17.96
CA ILE A 112 -0.92 -3.16 -16.81
C ILE A 112 -1.74 -4.44 -16.95
N LYS A 113 -2.75 -4.47 -17.82
CA LYS A 113 -3.55 -5.66 -18.11
C LYS A 113 -2.76 -6.71 -18.92
N THR A 114 -1.85 -6.27 -19.80
CA THR A 114 -1.07 -7.13 -20.70
C THR A 114 0.27 -7.56 -20.13
N VAL A 115 0.59 -7.16 -18.90
CA VAL A 115 1.78 -7.61 -18.17
C VAL A 115 1.41 -8.55 -17.02
N THR A 116 2.36 -9.38 -16.59
CA THR A 116 2.11 -10.27 -15.46
C THR A 116 1.99 -9.49 -14.15
N GLN A 117 1.05 -9.90 -13.29
CA GLN A 117 0.81 -9.27 -11.97
C GLN A 117 2.08 -9.28 -11.10
N ASN A 118 2.84 -10.38 -11.15
CA ASN A 118 4.09 -10.49 -10.40
C ASN A 118 5.08 -9.41 -10.84
N SER A 119 5.35 -9.29 -12.15
CA SER A 119 6.29 -8.27 -12.65
C SER A 119 5.81 -6.83 -12.40
N LEU A 120 4.51 -6.58 -12.45
CA LEU A 120 3.93 -5.29 -12.08
C LEU A 120 4.22 -4.96 -10.62
N ARG A 121 3.89 -5.90 -9.71
CA ARG A 121 4.04 -5.70 -8.26
C ARG A 121 5.50 -5.74 -7.81
N GLU A 122 6.39 -6.44 -8.50
CA GLU A 122 7.84 -6.39 -8.27
C GLU A 122 8.40 -4.98 -8.47
N ASN A 123 7.88 -4.23 -9.42
CA ASN A 123 8.32 -2.87 -9.75
C ASN A 123 7.63 -1.75 -8.95
N ILE A 124 6.74 -2.10 -8.02
CA ILE A 124 6.05 -1.13 -7.16
C ILE A 124 6.33 -1.48 -5.70
N GLY A 125 6.99 -0.58 -4.98
CA GLY A 125 7.10 -0.63 -3.52
C GLY A 125 5.90 0.03 -2.87
N MET A 126 5.35 -0.55 -1.80
CA MET A 126 4.24 0.05 -1.07
C MET A 126 4.49 0.04 0.41
N VAL A 127 4.38 1.22 1.03
CA VAL A 127 4.29 1.38 2.48
C VAL A 127 2.82 1.60 2.82
N THR A 128 2.24 0.67 3.58
CA THR A 128 0.82 0.70 3.96
C THR A 128 0.62 1.35 5.32
N GLN A 129 -0.58 1.88 5.55
CA GLN A 129 -1.03 2.40 6.85
C GLN A 129 -0.93 1.34 7.94
N ASP A 130 -1.41 0.14 7.65
CA ASP A 130 -1.28 -1.02 8.54
C ASP A 130 0.07 -1.71 8.29
N SER A 131 0.98 -1.54 9.25
CA SER A 131 2.29 -2.18 9.24
C SER A 131 2.23 -3.62 9.75
N SER A 132 1.28 -4.41 9.25
CA SER A 132 1.16 -5.82 9.61
C SER A 132 2.38 -6.61 9.12
N LEU A 133 2.90 -7.44 10.01
CA LEU A 133 4.00 -8.35 9.72
C LEU A 133 3.47 -9.78 9.57
N LEU A 134 4.14 -10.55 8.75
CA LEU A 134 3.89 -11.98 8.65
C LEU A 134 4.29 -12.66 9.96
N HIS A 135 3.56 -13.68 10.37
CA HIS A 135 3.88 -14.52 11.54
C HIS A 135 5.09 -15.41 11.22
N ARG A 136 6.24 -14.80 11.04
CA ARG A 136 7.52 -15.39 10.65
C ARG A 136 8.66 -14.65 11.35
N SER A 137 9.91 -15.02 11.06
CA SER A 137 11.08 -14.29 11.57
C SER A 137 11.13 -12.85 11.06
N VAL A 138 11.88 -11.99 11.76
CA VAL A 138 12.20 -10.63 11.29
C VAL A 138 12.88 -10.71 9.92
N ARG A 139 13.81 -11.65 9.75
CA ARG A 139 14.51 -11.95 8.50
C ARG A 139 13.52 -12.19 7.36
N ASP A 140 12.59 -13.13 7.53
CA ASP A 140 11.59 -13.46 6.51
C ASP A 140 10.69 -12.28 6.17
N ASN A 141 10.37 -11.46 7.16
CA ASN A 141 9.58 -10.26 6.96
C ASN A 141 10.29 -9.23 6.06
N ILE A 142 11.59 -9.04 6.23
CA ILE A 142 12.38 -8.12 5.38
C ILE A 142 12.61 -8.75 4.01
N LEU A 143 13.02 -10.02 3.95
CA LEU A 143 13.26 -10.77 2.71
C LEU A 143 12.02 -10.89 1.81
N TYR A 144 10.82 -10.69 2.36
CA TYR A 144 9.61 -10.67 1.54
C TYR A 144 9.67 -9.62 0.42
N GLY A 145 10.43 -8.54 0.60
CA GLY A 145 10.68 -7.54 -0.44
C GLY A 145 11.62 -8.01 -1.55
N LYS A 146 12.60 -8.85 -1.20
CA LYS A 146 13.62 -9.38 -2.13
C LYS A 146 14.16 -10.71 -1.58
N PRO A 147 13.59 -11.86 -2.00
CA PRO A 147 13.91 -13.18 -1.42
C PRO A 147 15.38 -13.60 -1.55
N GLU A 148 16.07 -13.15 -2.60
CA GLU A 148 17.47 -13.50 -2.86
C GLU A 148 18.47 -12.53 -2.21
N ALA A 149 18.04 -11.61 -1.34
CA ALA A 149 18.93 -10.64 -0.72
C ALA A 149 19.88 -11.31 0.29
N SER A 150 21.14 -10.86 0.31
CA SER A 150 22.12 -11.31 1.29
C SER A 150 21.85 -10.74 2.68
N GLU A 151 22.48 -11.33 3.71
CA GLU A 151 22.35 -10.84 5.08
C GLU A 151 22.84 -9.41 5.24
N GLU A 152 23.93 -9.04 4.55
CA GLU A 152 24.43 -7.65 4.54
C GLU A 152 23.41 -6.69 3.97
N GLN A 153 22.67 -7.08 2.93
CA GLN A 153 21.59 -6.28 2.35
C GLN A 153 20.41 -6.14 3.30
N ILE A 154 20.08 -7.19 4.06
CA ILE A 154 19.03 -7.14 5.10
C ILE A 154 19.42 -6.15 6.20
N ILE A 155 20.66 -6.26 6.71
CA ILE A 155 21.18 -5.37 7.76
C ILE A 155 21.23 -3.93 7.25
N ALA A 156 21.70 -3.69 6.04
CA ALA A 156 21.73 -2.36 5.45
C ALA A 156 20.33 -1.74 5.33
N ALA A 157 19.34 -2.51 4.84
CA ALA A 157 17.95 -2.05 4.75
C ALA A 157 17.33 -1.80 6.14
N ALA A 158 17.61 -2.66 7.11
CA ALA A 158 17.16 -2.49 8.49
C ALA A 158 17.80 -1.27 9.15
N THR A 159 19.09 -1.01 8.89
CA THR A 159 19.79 0.18 9.38
C THR A 159 19.21 1.45 8.78
N GLN A 160 19.01 1.47 7.47
CA GLN A 160 18.40 2.62 6.78
C GLN A 160 16.96 2.88 7.25
N ALA A 161 16.22 1.84 7.64
CA ALA A 161 14.88 1.95 8.23
C ALA A 161 14.91 2.23 9.75
N GLU A 162 16.07 2.45 10.35
CA GLU A 162 16.28 2.59 11.80
C GLU A 162 15.76 1.40 12.63
N ALA A 163 15.57 0.26 11.98
CA ALA A 163 15.12 -0.96 12.61
C ALA A 163 16.27 -1.74 13.26
N TRP A 164 17.51 -1.56 12.79
CA TRP A 164 18.66 -2.29 13.31
C TRP A 164 19.01 -1.93 14.76
N GLU A 165 18.58 -0.77 15.25
CA GLU A 165 18.78 -0.36 16.65
C GLU A 165 18.16 -1.32 17.67
N PHE A 166 17.02 -1.95 17.33
CA PHE A 166 16.31 -2.83 18.25
C PHE A 166 16.33 -4.30 17.83
N ILE A 167 16.57 -4.62 16.55
CA ILE A 167 16.52 -6.00 16.05
C ILE A 167 17.49 -6.92 16.80
N PRO A 168 18.77 -6.56 17.07
CA PRO A 168 19.70 -7.44 17.76
C PRO A 168 19.24 -7.87 19.17
N ASP A 169 18.46 -7.02 19.84
CA ASP A 169 17.98 -7.25 21.22
C ASP A 169 16.66 -8.03 21.28
N LEU A 170 16.06 -8.34 20.11
CA LEU A 170 14.86 -9.14 20.08
C LEU A 170 15.16 -10.58 20.48
N GLN A 171 14.31 -11.14 21.33
CA GLN A 171 14.33 -12.56 21.68
C GLN A 171 12.88 -13.07 21.80
N ASP A 172 12.58 -14.17 21.14
CA ASP A 172 11.26 -14.80 21.22
C ASP A 172 11.19 -15.84 22.37
N THR A 173 10.00 -16.38 22.58
CA THR A 173 9.73 -17.35 23.65
C THR A 173 10.44 -18.70 23.48
N GLU A 174 10.97 -18.98 22.29
CA GLU A 174 11.74 -20.19 21.96
C GLU A 174 13.26 -19.95 22.01
N GLY A 175 13.69 -18.73 22.39
CA GLY A 175 15.10 -18.36 22.53
C GLY A 175 15.78 -17.94 21.21
N ARG A 176 15.05 -17.83 20.09
CA ARG A 176 15.59 -17.28 18.85
C ARG A 176 15.77 -15.77 18.99
N SER A 177 16.87 -15.22 18.49
CA SER A 177 17.23 -13.81 18.69
C SER A 177 17.52 -13.08 17.39
N GLY A 178 17.49 -11.75 17.44
CA GLY A 178 17.85 -10.88 16.34
C GLY A 178 16.95 -11.06 15.11
N LEU A 179 17.57 -11.24 13.96
CA LEU A 179 16.86 -11.49 12.70
C LEU A 179 16.03 -12.78 12.70
N ASP A 180 16.40 -13.77 13.49
CA ASP A 180 15.72 -15.07 13.52
C ASP A 180 14.59 -15.12 14.57
N ALA A 181 14.42 -14.05 15.38
CA ALA A 181 13.31 -13.92 16.30
C ALA A 181 11.98 -13.91 15.54
N GLN A 182 11.04 -14.77 15.96
CA GLN A 182 9.69 -14.83 15.37
C GLN A 182 8.85 -13.64 15.86
N VAL A 183 8.05 -13.06 14.96
CA VAL A 183 7.10 -12.00 15.27
C VAL A 183 5.67 -12.46 15.05
N GLY A 184 4.71 -11.89 15.79
CA GLY A 184 3.30 -12.25 15.70
C GLY A 184 2.73 -12.75 17.02
N GLU A 185 1.58 -13.45 16.99
CA GLU A 185 0.82 -13.83 18.21
C GLU A 185 1.61 -14.69 19.22
N ARG A 186 2.52 -15.54 18.72
CA ARG A 186 3.36 -16.43 19.54
C ARG A 186 4.83 -16.01 19.56
N GLY A 187 5.16 -14.86 19.00
CA GLY A 187 6.51 -14.32 18.91
C GLY A 187 6.71 -13.06 19.76
N VAL A 188 7.72 -12.29 19.38
CA VAL A 188 8.03 -11.01 20.01
C VAL A 188 6.88 -10.00 19.76
N LYS A 189 6.46 -9.35 20.83
CA LYS A 189 5.49 -8.25 20.76
C LYS A 189 6.23 -6.96 20.39
N LEU A 190 6.13 -6.57 19.13
CA LEU A 190 6.70 -5.32 18.65
C LEU A 190 5.74 -4.14 18.88
N SER A 191 6.29 -2.96 19.16
CA SER A 191 5.52 -1.70 19.16
C SER A 191 5.03 -1.36 17.74
N GLY A 192 4.08 -0.45 17.62
CA GLY A 192 3.62 0.05 16.31
C GLY A 192 4.76 0.60 15.46
N GLY A 193 5.64 1.42 16.05
CA GLY A 193 6.80 1.99 15.39
C GLY A 193 7.84 0.95 14.97
N GLN A 194 8.08 -0.09 15.77
CA GLN A 194 8.97 -1.18 15.42
C GLN A 194 8.45 -1.98 14.21
N ARG A 195 7.15 -2.31 14.20
CA ARG A 195 6.53 -2.98 13.05
C ARG A 195 6.65 -2.14 11.78
N GLN A 196 6.43 -0.83 11.90
CA GLN A 196 6.51 0.09 10.76
C GLN A 196 7.93 0.17 10.21
N ARG A 197 8.97 0.27 11.05
CA ARG A 197 10.38 0.28 10.63
C ARG A 197 10.76 -1.02 9.91
N ILE A 198 10.32 -2.18 10.38
CA ILE A 198 10.52 -3.46 9.65
C ILE A 198 9.77 -3.45 8.31
N SER A 199 8.55 -2.92 8.26
CA SER A 199 7.79 -2.79 7.01
C SER A 199 8.48 -1.84 6.01
N ILE A 200 9.08 -0.75 6.47
CA ILE A 200 9.88 0.18 5.65
C ILE A 200 11.16 -0.53 5.16
N ALA A 201 11.86 -1.29 6.01
CA ALA A 201 13.03 -2.07 5.60
C ALA A 201 12.71 -3.05 4.45
N ARG A 202 11.51 -3.68 4.49
CA ARG A 202 10.99 -4.51 3.39
C ARG A 202 10.86 -3.74 2.06
N VAL A 203 10.45 -2.48 2.11
CA VAL A 203 10.31 -1.65 0.91
C VAL A 203 11.67 -1.12 0.44
N ILE A 204 12.57 -0.80 1.36
CA ILE A 204 13.96 -0.38 1.04
C ILE A 204 14.70 -1.51 0.31
N ILE A 205 14.69 -2.73 0.84
CA ILE A 205 15.42 -3.86 0.23
C ILE A 205 14.86 -4.23 -1.14
N LYS A 206 13.57 -4.00 -1.36
CA LYS A 206 12.92 -4.21 -2.66
C LYS A 206 13.43 -3.25 -3.72
N ASP A 207 13.75 -2.03 -3.36
CA ASP A 207 14.29 -0.96 -4.22
C ASP A 207 13.52 -0.76 -5.53
N ALA A 208 12.19 -0.80 -5.48
CA ALA A 208 11.34 -0.65 -6.65
C ALA A 208 11.39 0.79 -7.19
N PRO A 209 11.31 0.98 -8.54
CA PRO A 209 11.36 2.30 -9.19
C PRO A 209 10.10 3.14 -8.98
N ILE A 210 8.98 2.52 -8.65
CA ILE A 210 7.72 3.20 -8.31
C ILE A 210 7.42 2.95 -6.84
N LEU A 211 7.04 3.99 -6.11
CA LEU A 211 6.73 3.94 -4.69
C LEU A 211 5.33 4.46 -4.42
N ILE A 212 4.55 3.71 -3.66
CA ILE A 212 3.25 4.11 -3.14
C ILE A 212 3.36 4.23 -1.62
N LEU A 213 3.03 5.41 -1.09
CA LEU A 213 2.99 5.67 0.35
C LEU A 213 1.54 5.88 0.76
N ASP A 214 1.00 4.99 1.60
CA ASP A 214 -0.36 5.09 2.13
C ASP A 214 -0.28 5.30 3.64
N GLU A 215 -0.48 6.53 4.09
CA GLU A 215 -0.50 6.96 5.51
C GLU A 215 0.69 6.49 6.36
N ALA A 216 1.87 6.50 5.80
CA ALA A 216 3.07 5.86 6.37
C ALA A 216 3.49 6.33 7.79
N THR A 217 2.82 7.30 8.44
CA THR A 217 3.26 7.89 9.72
C THR A 217 2.17 8.13 10.76
N SER A 218 0.98 7.56 10.64
CA SER A 218 -0.20 7.96 11.43
C SER A 218 -0.22 7.51 12.91
N ALA A 219 0.68 6.63 13.37
CA ALA A 219 0.59 5.97 14.68
C ALA A 219 1.88 6.02 15.53
N LEU A 220 2.71 7.06 15.37
CA LEU A 220 4.05 7.10 15.97
C LEU A 220 4.24 8.24 16.97
N ASP A 221 5.12 8.04 17.95
CA ASP A 221 5.64 9.09 18.81
C ASP A 221 6.46 10.10 18.00
N SER A 222 6.44 11.39 18.40
CA SER A 222 6.96 12.51 17.61
C SER A 222 8.44 12.37 17.20
N GLU A 223 9.30 11.77 18.03
CA GLU A 223 10.71 11.57 17.72
C GLU A 223 10.92 10.47 16.67
N VAL A 224 10.23 9.34 16.84
CA VAL A 224 10.26 8.22 15.87
C VAL A 224 9.65 8.63 14.54
N GLU A 225 8.65 9.51 14.58
CA GLU A 225 8.02 10.02 13.37
C GLU A 225 8.98 10.85 12.51
N ALA A 226 9.76 11.74 13.12
CA ALA A 226 10.72 12.58 12.38
C ALA A 226 11.76 11.71 11.67
N ALA A 227 12.33 10.73 12.36
CA ALA A 227 13.31 9.81 11.81
C ALA A 227 12.75 8.95 10.66
N ILE A 228 11.53 8.45 10.81
CA ILE A 228 10.85 7.73 9.72
C ILE A 228 10.55 8.64 8.53
N GLN A 229 10.19 9.91 8.78
CA GLN A 229 9.95 10.86 7.69
C GLN A 229 11.22 11.13 6.88
N ASP A 230 12.37 11.26 7.53
CA ASP A 230 13.66 11.43 6.86
C ASP A 230 14.04 10.19 6.04
N THR A 231 13.81 9.00 6.59
CA THR A 231 13.98 7.73 5.88
C THR A 231 13.10 7.66 4.63
N LEU A 232 11.81 8.03 4.75
CA LEU A 232 10.88 8.06 3.63
C LEU A 232 11.29 9.09 2.57
N ASN A 233 11.79 10.26 2.99
CA ASN A 233 12.30 11.28 2.07
C ASN A 233 13.50 10.74 1.27
N GLY A 234 14.41 10.03 1.93
CA GLY A 234 15.53 9.35 1.28
C GLY A 234 15.06 8.26 0.29
N LEU A 235 14.06 7.47 0.68
CA LEU A 235 13.49 6.41 -0.15
C LEU A 235 12.81 6.93 -1.42
N MET A 236 12.23 8.13 -1.37
CA MET A 236 11.57 8.78 -2.50
C MET A 236 12.54 9.33 -3.55
N TYR A 237 13.84 9.44 -3.23
CA TYR A 237 14.79 10.05 -4.14
C TYR A 237 14.96 9.23 -5.43
N GLY A 238 14.81 9.89 -6.59
CA GLY A 238 14.97 9.27 -7.91
C GLY A 238 13.84 8.31 -8.32
N LYS A 239 12.75 8.21 -7.56
CA LYS A 239 11.63 7.31 -7.82
C LYS A 239 10.37 8.07 -8.22
N THR A 240 9.49 7.41 -8.96
CA THR A 240 8.12 7.90 -9.16
C THR A 240 7.31 7.59 -7.92
N VAL A 241 6.68 8.61 -7.32
CA VAL A 241 6.01 8.47 -6.02
C VAL A 241 4.54 8.86 -6.11
N ILE A 242 3.69 8.03 -5.55
CA ILE A 242 2.28 8.35 -5.25
C ILE A 242 2.13 8.33 -3.74
N ALA A 243 1.87 9.48 -3.13
CA ALA A 243 1.67 9.59 -1.69
C ALA A 243 0.20 9.88 -1.37
N ILE A 244 -0.46 8.95 -0.66
CA ILE A 244 -1.75 9.18 -0.03
C ILE A 244 -1.47 9.55 1.41
N ALA A 245 -1.65 10.78 1.78
CA ALA A 245 -1.34 11.19 3.14
C ALA A 245 -2.56 11.78 3.85
N HIS A 246 -2.70 11.39 5.11
CA HIS A 246 -3.56 12.09 6.06
C HIS A 246 -2.87 13.33 6.64
N ARG A 247 -1.53 13.42 6.57
CA ARG A 247 -0.78 14.60 7.02
C ARG A 247 -0.39 15.43 5.81
N LEU A 248 -0.96 16.62 5.76
CA LEU A 248 -0.71 17.56 4.66
C LEU A 248 0.73 18.07 4.63
N SER A 249 1.47 18.01 5.73
CA SER A 249 2.89 18.35 5.78
C SER A 249 3.74 17.48 4.83
N THR A 250 3.45 16.19 4.75
CA THR A 250 4.09 15.27 3.80
C THR A 250 3.70 15.61 2.36
N ILE A 251 2.42 15.94 2.14
CA ILE A 251 1.88 16.27 0.82
C ILE A 251 2.44 17.61 0.31
N ALA A 252 2.68 18.57 1.19
CA ALA A 252 3.23 19.87 0.82
C ALA A 252 4.62 19.80 0.14
N GLN A 253 5.36 18.71 0.37
CA GLN A 253 6.68 18.45 -0.22
C GLN A 253 6.62 17.75 -1.59
N MET A 254 5.43 17.38 -2.06
CA MET A 254 5.25 16.74 -3.37
C MET A 254 5.35 17.77 -4.50
N ASP A 255 5.84 17.32 -5.67
CA ASP A 255 5.95 18.18 -6.86
C ASP A 255 4.59 18.66 -7.33
N ARG A 256 3.58 17.77 -7.21
CA ARG A 256 2.19 18.04 -7.60
C ARG A 256 1.22 17.35 -6.65
N ILE A 257 0.08 17.98 -6.46
CA ILE A 257 -1.01 17.50 -5.60
C ILE A 257 -2.27 17.36 -6.45
N VAL A 258 -2.95 16.24 -6.25
CA VAL A 258 -4.23 15.91 -6.87
C VAL A 258 -5.28 15.76 -5.78
N VAL A 259 -6.32 16.55 -5.85
CA VAL A 259 -7.45 16.47 -4.91
C VAL A 259 -8.56 15.64 -5.54
N LEU A 260 -8.92 14.55 -4.87
CA LEU A 260 -10.04 13.71 -5.27
C LEU A 260 -11.29 14.05 -4.45
N GLU A 261 -12.41 14.22 -5.14
CA GLU A 261 -13.74 14.37 -4.57
C GLU A 261 -14.75 13.57 -5.40
N ASP A 262 -15.56 12.75 -4.73
CA ASP A 262 -16.61 11.93 -5.35
C ASP A 262 -16.12 11.09 -6.56
N GLY A 263 -14.91 10.54 -6.44
CA GLY A 263 -14.30 9.71 -7.48
C GLY A 263 -13.77 10.49 -8.69
N LYS A 264 -13.65 11.82 -8.62
CA LYS A 264 -13.14 12.69 -9.69
C LYS A 264 -11.94 13.50 -9.20
N ILE A 265 -11.11 13.97 -10.14
CA ILE A 265 -10.10 14.98 -9.86
C ILE A 265 -10.81 16.34 -9.81
N ALA A 266 -10.85 16.94 -8.62
CA ALA A 266 -11.45 18.25 -8.38
C ALA A 266 -10.43 19.38 -8.56
N GLU A 267 -9.21 19.20 -8.05
CA GLU A 267 -8.13 20.19 -8.14
C GLU A 267 -6.80 19.50 -8.43
N GLU A 268 -5.90 20.21 -9.11
CA GLU A 268 -4.57 19.73 -9.44
C GLU A 268 -3.57 20.91 -9.53
N GLY A 269 -2.44 20.77 -8.85
CA GLY A 269 -1.41 21.81 -8.87
C GLY A 269 -0.33 21.61 -7.82
N SER A 270 0.61 22.57 -7.75
CA SER A 270 1.59 22.62 -6.65
C SER A 270 0.91 23.09 -5.36
N HIS A 271 1.53 22.80 -4.22
CA HIS A 271 1.08 23.24 -2.89
C HIS A 271 0.73 24.74 -2.87
N LYS A 272 1.66 25.58 -3.34
CA LYS A 272 1.46 27.04 -3.36
C LYS A 272 0.27 27.44 -4.24
N LYS A 273 0.18 26.88 -5.47
CA LYS A 273 -0.90 27.18 -6.40
C LYS A 273 -2.27 26.85 -5.81
N LEU A 274 -2.39 25.68 -5.16
CA LEU A 274 -3.66 25.23 -4.58
C LEU A 274 -4.05 26.03 -3.33
N LEU A 275 -3.09 26.50 -2.54
CA LEU A 275 -3.35 27.42 -1.43
C LEU A 275 -3.88 28.78 -1.93
N ASP A 276 -3.26 29.34 -3.00
CA ASP A 276 -3.66 30.62 -3.59
C ASP A 276 -5.09 30.54 -4.20
N GLN A 277 -5.48 29.39 -4.71
CA GLN A 277 -6.83 29.13 -5.25
C GLN A 277 -7.95 29.14 -4.20
N LYS A 278 -7.61 28.96 -2.92
CA LYS A 278 -8.54 28.91 -1.78
C LYS A 278 -9.69 27.90 -1.96
N GLY A 279 -9.43 26.79 -2.67
CA GLY A 279 -10.39 25.72 -2.97
C GLY A 279 -10.46 24.62 -1.89
N LEU A 280 -10.74 23.39 -2.32
CA LEU A 280 -10.85 22.22 -1.44
C LEU A 280 -9.54 21.92 -0.71
N TYR A 281 -8.40 21.96 -1.43
CA TYR A 281 -7.09 21.76 -0.83
C TYR A 281 -6.81 22.75 0.31
N TYR A 282 -7.09 24.02 0.07
CA TYR A 282 -6.95 25.07 1.09
C TYR A 282 -7.83 24.77 2.31
N ALA A 283 -9.07 24.34 2.10
CA ALA A 283 -9.96 23.99 3.20
C ALA A 283 -9.44 22.79 4.02
N PHE A 284 -8.83 21.79 3.37
CA PHE A 284 -8.17 20.68 4.07
C PHE A 284 -6.94 21.16 4.85
N TRP A 285 -6.10 21.97 4.21
CA TRP A 285 -4.90 22.54 4.83
C TRP A 285 -5.25 23.36 6.09
N LYS A 286 -6.21 24.27 5.99
CA LYS A 286 -6.65 25.11 7.12
C LYS A 286 -7.17 24.29 8.29
N ARG A 287 -7.86 23.19 8.05
CA ARG A 287 -8.35 22.30 9.12
C ARG A 287 -7.25 21.56 9.85
N GLN A 288 -6.19 21.16 9.16
CA GLN A 288 -5.08 20.44 9.79
C GLN A 288 -4.05 21.38 10.43
N SER A 289 -3.76 22.52 9.82
CA SER A 289 -2.85 23.52 10.36
C SER A 289 -3.48 24.38 11.46
N GLY A 290 -4.79 24.60 11.42
CA GLY A 290 -5.53 25.41 12.39
C GLY A 290 -5.64 24.82 13.79
N GLY A 291 -5.25 23.54 14.00
CA GLY A 291 -5.07 22.94 15.33
C GLY A 291 -3.72 23.27 15.98
N PHE A 292 -2.76 23.86 15.23
CA PHE A 292 -1.40 24.18 15.69
C PHE A 292 -1.05 25.68 15.66
N ILE A 293 -1.86 26.50 15.01
CA ILE A 293 -1.66 27.97 14.99
C ILE A 293 -2.83 28.59 15.75
N GLY A 294 -2.70 28.62 17.05
CA GLY A 294 -3.37 29.61 17.85
C GLY A 294 -2.75 30.97 17.53
N ILE A 295 -3.59 31.87 17.00
CA ILE A 295 -3.48 33.33 17.08
C ILE A 295 -2.37 33.98 16.23
N ASP A 296 -2.75 34.80 15.29
CA ASP A 296 -2.94 36.24 15.40
C ASP A 296 -3.60 36.74 14.10
N GLU A 297 -4.85 37.16 14.21
CA GLU A 297 -5.41 38.16 13.31
C GLU A 297 -5.25 39.53 14.00
N PRO A 298 -4.80 40.55 13.29
CA PRO A 298 -5.08 41.93 13.67
C PRO A 298 -6.51 42.32 13.32
#